data_ea5920b1c78de73a5ad536192e7d4a1a
#
_entry.id   ea5920b1c78de73a5ad536192e7d4a1a
#
_cell.length_a   1.000
_cell.length_b   1.000
_cell.length_c   1.000
_cell.angle_alpha   90.00
_cell.angle_beta   90.00
_cell.angle_gamma   90.00
#
_symmetry.space_group_name_H-M   'P 1'
#
loop_
_entity.id
_entity.type
_entity.pdbx_description
1 polymer ?
#
loop_
_entity_poly.entity_id
_entity_poly.type
_entity_poly.pdbx_seq_one_letter_code
_entity_poly.pdbx_strand_id
1 'polypeptide(L)'
;MKRALFIGRFQPFHNAHLADVKKILKECDEVIIAIGSSQEKNTLENPFSYDERSQMIAKVFKKAKIKGCKIYPVPDLYDDNKWINYLKKNLPKFDFVYSGNKWTLKCFKKHDSSIKKIRFVKGISSTIV
;
A
#
# COMPACT_ATOMS: atom_id res chain seq x y z
N MET A 1 17.47 6.45 7.05
CA MET A 1 16.31 5.57 7.33
C MET A 1 15.73 5.02 6.04
N LYS A 2 15.53 3.72 5.98
CA LYS A 2 14.90 3.08 4.82
C LYS A 2 13.38 3.05 5.05
N ARG A 3 12.64 3.70 4.20
CA ARG A 3 11.17 3.73 4.28
C ARG A 3 10.57 3.15 3.01
N ALA A 4 9.64 2.22 3.18
CA ALA A 4 8.96 1.55 2.09
C ALA A 4 7.53 2.03 1.94
N LEU A 5 7.04 2.05 0.72
CA LEU A 5 5.64 2.20 0.40
C LEU A 5 5.10 0.83 0.04
N PHE A 6 4.09 0.37 0.75
CA PHE A 6 3.35 -0.84 0.40
C PHE A 6 1.93 -0.40 0.05
N ILE A 7 1.62 -0.46 -1.23
CA ILE A 7 0.34 0.06 -1.73
C ILE A 7 -0.55 -1.07 -2.23
N GLY A 8 -1.82 -1.00 -1.85
CA GLY A 8 -2.83 -1.96 -2.26
C GLY A 8 -4.21 -1.45 -1.89
N ARG A 9 -5.24 -2.14 -2.34
CA ARG A 9 -6.62 -1.78 -1.98
C ARG A 9 -7.04 -2.37 -0.63
N PHE A 10 -6.49 -3.53 -0.28
CA PHE A 10 -6.77 -4.21 1.00
C PHE A 10 -8.28 -4.37 1.26
N GLN A 11 -8.94 -5.11 0.40
CA GLN A 11 -10.39 -5.33 0.41
C GLN A 11 -10.76 -6.81 0.68
N PRO A 12 -10.50 -7.39 1.86
CA PRO A 12 -9.87 -6.80 3.03
C PRO A 12 -8.36 -7.03 3.09
N PHE A 13 -7.74 -6.54 4.15
CA PHE A 13 -6.37 -6.88 4.52
C PHE A 13 -6.39 -8.30 5.12
N HIS A 14 -5.53 -9.18 4.63
CA HIS A 14 -5.51 -10.58 5.07
C HIS A 14 -4.09 -11.07 5.40
N ASN A 15 -3.98 -12.36 5.74
CA ASN A 15 -2.72 -12.93 6.23
C ASN A 15 -1.57 -12.83 5.25
N ALA A 16 -1.83 -12.91 3.94
CA ALA A 16 -0.77 -12.75 2.95
C ALA A 16 -0.21 -11.33 2.96
N HIS A 17 -1.06 -10.32 3.16
CA HIS A 17 -0.63 -8.93 3.30
C HIS A 17 0.23 -8.76 4.56
N LEU A 18 -0.17 -9.37 5.67
CA LEU A 18 0.60 -9.32 6.91
C LEU A 18 1.98 -9.96 6.73
N ALA A 19 2.05 -11.09 6.04
CA ALA A 19 3.31 -11.76 5.74
C ALA A 19 4.22 -10.84 4.91
N ASP A 20 3.66 -10.13 3.94
CA ASP A 20 4.41 -9.18 3.11
C ASP A 20 4.95 -8.04 3.97
N VAL A 21 4.14 -7.48 4.87
CA VAL A 21 4.58 -6.41 5.77
C VAL A 21 5.75 -6.87 6.63
N LYS A 22 5.67 -8.08 7.18
CA LYS A 22 6.76 -8.63 7.99
C LYS A 22 8.06 -8.77 7.20
N LYS A 23 7.96 -9.20 5.93
CA LYS A 23 9.13 -9.30 5.05
C LYS A 23 9.72 -7.93 4.75
N ILE A 24 8.88 -6.94 4.48
CA ILE A 24 9.33 -5.58 4.19
C ILE A 24 10.05 -4.99 5.41
N LEU A 25 9.53 -5.23 6.61
CA LEU A 25 10.14 -4.73 7.83
C LEU A 25 11.49 -5.37 8.15
N LYS A 26 11.85 -6.48 7.52
CA LYS A 26 13.19 -7.04 7.60
C LYS A 26 14.19 -6.23 6.76
N GLU A 27 13.72 -5.54 5.74
CA GLU A 27 14.56 -4.77 4.83
C GLU A 27 14.52 -3.27 5.10
N CYS A 28 13.42 -2.78 5.68
CA CYS A 28 13.17 -1.35 5.86
C CYS A 28 12.82 -1.03 7.30
N ASP A 29 13.10 0.21 7.70
CA ASP A 29 12.83 0.66 9.07
C ASP A 29 11.37 1.01 9.29
N GLU A 30 10.72 1.55 8.26
CA GLU A 30 9.30 1.92 8.31
C GLU A 30 8.58 1.51 7.05
N VAL A 31 7.28 1.25 7.17
CA VAL A 31 6.41 0.94 6.04
C VAL A 31 5.22 1.89 6.04
N ILE A 32 5.00 2.54 4.92
CA ILE A 32 3.79 3.31 4.67
C ILE A 32 2.79 2.35 4.05
N ILE A 33 1.67 2.12 4.73
CA ILE A 33 0.58 1.31 4.21
C ILE A 33 -0.35 2.27 3.48
N ALA A 34 -0.30 2.28 2.17
CA ALA A 34 -1.14 3.16 1.35
C ALA A 34 -2.36 2.39 0.86
N ILE A 35 -3.53 2.78 1.35
CA ILE A 35 -4.79 2.15 0.98
C ILE A 35 -5.33 2.85 -0.26
N GLY A 36 -5.21 2.18 -1.40
CA GLY A 36 -5.66 2.70 -2.69
C GLY A 36 -7.18 2.72 -2.80
N SER A 37 -7.68 3.45 -3.79
CA SER A 37 -9.13 3.62 -4.02
C SER A 37 -9.84 4.05 -2.74
N SER A 38 -9.26 5.02 -2.03
CA SER A 38 -9.73 5.41 -0.70
C SER A 38 -11.14 6.00 -0.72
N GLN A 39 -11.57 6.58 -1.85
CA GLN A 39 -12.92 7.13 -1.99
C GLN A 39 -13.98 6.07 -2.25
N GLU A 40 -13.59 4.86 -2.63
CA GLU A 40 -14.52 3.80 -2.99
C GLU A 40 -15.02 3.03 -1.77
N LYS A 41 -16.30 2.69 -1.78
CA LYS A 41 -16.92 1.87 -0.72
C LYS A 41 -18.23 1.29 -1.23
N ASN A 42 -18.68 0.22 -0.57
CA ASN A 42 -19.99 -0.39 -0.81
C ASN A 42 -20.23 -0.80 -2.27
N THR A 43 -19.18 -1.14 -3.00
CA THR A 43 -19.26 -1.67 -4.35
C THR A 43 -18.80 -3.11 -4.38
N LEU A 44 -19.06 -3.80 -5.48
CA LEU A 44 -18.64 -5.19 -5.62
C LEU A 44 -17.11 -5.33 -5.56
N GLU A 45 -16.39 -4.39 -6.17
CA GLU A 45 -14.92 -4.40 -6.20
C GLU A 45 -14.30 -3.77 -4.95
N ASN A 46 -15.00 -2.82 -4.33
CA ASN A 46 -14.53 -2.09 -3.18
C ASN A 46 -15.61 -2.09 -2.09
N PRO A 47 -15.88 -3.25 -1.46
CA PRO A 47 -16.96 -3.36 -0.48
C PRO A 47 -16.71 -2.59 0.81
N PHE A 48 -15.45 -2.37 1.17
CA PHE A 48 -15.09 -1.72 2.43
C PHE A 48 -14.61 -0.30 2.20
N SER A 49 -15.06 0.63 3.07
CA SER A 49 -14.58 2.01 3.05
C SER A 49 -13.13 2.09 3.51
N TYR A 50 -12.50 3.25 3.30
CA TYR A 50 -11.16 3.49 3.82
C TYR A 50 -11.11 3.31 5.34
N ASP A 51 -12.08 3.88 6.06
CA ASP A 51 -12.11 3.77 7.53
C ASP A 51 -12.21 2.32 7.98
N GLU A 52 -13.07 1.53 7.35
CA GLU A 52 -13.19 0.10 7.65
C GLU A 52 -11.89 -0.64 7.40
N ARG A 53 -11.25 -0.39 6.24
CA ARG A 53 -9.99 -1.03 5.89
C ARG A 53 -8.88 -0.62 6.86
N SER A 54 -8.78 0.67 7.17
CA SER A 54 -7.80 1.20 8.10
C SER A 54 -7.94 0.57 9.48
N GLN A 55 -9.16 0.44 9.98
CA GLN A 55 -9.41 -0.18 11.27
C GLN A 55 -9.05 -1.67 11.29
N MET A 56 -9.36 -2.39 10.22
CA MET A 56 -9.00 -3.80 10.08
C MET A 56 -7.48 -3.98 10.16
N ILE A 57 -6.74 -3.16 9.44
CA ILE A 57 -5.27 -3.22 9.42
C ILE A 57 -4.70 -2.87 10.80
N ALA A 58 -5.21 -1.82 11.43
CA ALA A 58 -4.76 -1.41 12.75
C ALA A 58 -4.95 -2.52 13.79
N LYS A 59 -6.09 -3.22 13.74
CA LYS A 59 -6.36 -4.34 14.65
C LYS A 59 -5.37 -5.50 14.42
N VAL A 60 -5.10 -5.82 13.15
CA VAL A 60 -4.15 -6.89 12.81
C VAL A 60 -2.75 -6.55 13.33
N PHE A 61 -2.32 -5.31 13.12
CA PHE A 61 -1.00 -4.87 13.57
C PHE A 61 -0.89 -4.87 15.08
N LYS A 62 -1.92 -4.44 15.78
CA LYS A 62 -1.94 -4.47 17.24
C LYS A 62 -1.83 -5.90 17.77
N LYS A 63 -2.61 -6.81 17.21
CA LYS A 63 -2.61 -8.22 17.62
C LYS A 63 -1.27 -8.89 17.31
N ALA A 64 -0.68 -8.59 16.16
CA ALA A 64 0.61 -9.15 15.74
C ALA A 64 1.81 -8.40 16.32
N LYS A 65 1.58 -7.33 17.09
CA LYS A 65 2.62 -6.50 17.70
C LYS A 65 3.56 -5.90 16.64
N ILE A 66 2.99 -5.48 15.51
CA ILE A 66 3.74 -4.85 14.43
C ILE A 66 3.91 -3.36 14.76
N LYS A 67 5.14 -2.87 14.62
CA LYS A 67 5.49 -1.46 14.80
C LYS A 67 6.19 -0.95 13.55
N GLY A 68 6.25 0.37 13.39
CA GLY A 68 6.92 0.98 12.25
C GLY A 68 6.05 1.10 11.01
N CYS A 69 4.74 1.00 11.15
CA CYS A 69 3.80 1.14 10.05
C CYS A 69 2.87 2.32 10.27
N LYS A 70 2.61 3.08 9.21
CA LYS A 70 1.63 4.16 9.21
C LYS A 70 0.68 3.96 8.04
N ILE A 71 -0.58 4.29 8.23
CA ILE A 71 -1.65 4.04 7.26
C ILE A 71 -2.10 5.35 6.65
N TYR A 72 -2.19 5.41 5.34
CA TYR A 72 -2.59 6.61 4.60
C TYR A 72 -3.60 6.26 3.52
N PRO A 73 -4.58 7.16 3.25
CA PRO A 73 -5.49 6.99 2.13
C PRO A 73 -4.84 7.45 0.82
N VAL A 74 -5.16 6.78 -0.26
CA VAL A 74 -4.73 7.18 -1.60
C VAL A 74 -5.92 7.05 -2.54
N PRO A 75 -6.43 8.16 -3.07
CA PRO A 75 -7.54 8.11 -4.03
C PRO A 75 -7.07 7.72 -5.42
N ASP A 76 -8.02 7.26 -6.24
CA ASP A 76 -7.78 7.08 -7.67
C ASP A 76 -7.86 8.43 -8.36
N LEU A 77 -6.86 8.76 -9.16
CA LEU A 77 -6.84 10.04 -9.90
C LEU A 77 -6.95 9.84 -11.42
N TYR A 78 -6.92 8.58 -11.88
CA TYR A 78 -7.10 8.22 -13.30
C TYR A 78 -6.10 8.85 -14.26
N ASP A 79 -4.91 9.22 -13.74
CA ASP A 79 -3.80 9.76 -14.49
C ASP A 79 -2.53 9.36 -13.77
N ASP A 80 -1.66 8.61 -14.43
CA ASP A 80 -0.47 8.02 -13.80
C ASP A 80 0.44 9.09 -13.20
N ASN A 81 0.67 10.15 -13.94
CA ASN A 81 1.59 11.20 -13.50
C ASN A 81 1.02 11.97 -12.31
N LYS A 82 -0.27 12.30 -12.33
CA LYS A 82 -0.94 12.96 -11.21
C LYS A 82 -0.94 12.09 -9.97
N TRP A 83 -1.14 10.79 -10.16
CA TRP A 83 -1.18 9.82 -9.06
C TRP A 83 0.19 9.70 -8.38
N ILE A 84 1.26 9.57 -9.16
CA ILE A 84 2.63 9.54 -8.62
C ILE A 84 2.95 10.85 -7.88
N ASN A 85 2.61 11.99 -8.47
CA ASN A 85 2.83 13.27 -7.82
C ASN A 85 2.06 13.42 -6.51
N TYR A 86 0.82 12.91 -6.49
CA TYR A 86 0.01 12.89 -5.26
C TYR A 86 0.73 12.11 -4.15
N LEU A 87 1.22 10.92 -4.47
CA LEU A 87 1.92 10.09 -3.49
C LEU A 87 3.15 10.80 -2.94
N LYS A 88 3.96 11.39 -3.82
CA LYS A 88 5.18 12.07 -3.40
C LYS A 88 4.90 13.32 -2.57
N LYS A 89 3.81 14.01 -2.84
CA LYS A 89 3.42 15.22 -2.11
C LYS A 89 2.77 14.95 -0.77
N ASN A 90 1.95 13.91 -0.69
CA ASN A 90 1.09 13.67 0.47
C ASN A 90 1.57 12.59 1.43
N LEU A 91 2.55 11.80 1.05
CA LEU A 91 3.11 10.76 1.90
C LEU A 91 4.51 11.15 2.36
N PRO A 92 4.98 10.60 3.50
CA PRO A 92 6.39 10.76 3.87
C PRO A 92 7.30 10.24 2.76
N LYS A 93 8.52 10.75 2.71
CA LYS A 93 9.49 10.32 1.69
C LYS A 93 9.74 8.82 1.79
N PHE A 94 9.69 8.13 0.65
CA PHE A 94 9.97 6.71 0.55
C PHE A 94 10.91 6.44 -0.62
N ASP A 95 11.75 5.42 -0.47
CA ASP A 95 12.73 5.02 -1.50
C ASP A 95 12.45 3.64 -2.06
N PHE A 96 11.58 2.87 -1.40
CA PHE A 96 11.29 1.48 -1.74
C PHE A 96 9.80 1.35 -1.97
N VAL A 97 9.42 0.64 -3.03
CA VAL A 97 8.00 0.43 -3.38
C VAL A 97 7.72 -1.04 -3.52
N TYR A 98 6.70 -1.50 -2.83
CA TYR A 98 6.23 -2.89 -2.87
C TYR A 98 4.75 -2.88 -3.23
N SER A 99 4.37 -3.73 -4.15
CA SER A 99 2.95 -3.89 -4.52
C SER A 99 2.73 -5.23 -5.21
N GLY A 100 1.54 -5.78 -5.03
CA GLY A 100 1.09 -6.93 -5.79
C GLY A 100 0.41 -6.57 -7.11
N ASN A 101 0.40 -5.30 -7.45
CA ASN A 101 -0.23 -4.79 -8.66
C ASN A 101 0.84 -4.35 -9.66
N LYS A 102 0.92 -5.05 -10.78
CA LYS A 102 1.92 -4.77 -11.81
C LYS A 102 1.80 -3.39 -12.42
N TRP A 103 0.58 -2.87 -12.55
CA TRP A 103 0.36 -1.52 -13.06
C TRP A 103 1.00 -0.47 -12.13
N THR A 104 0.81 -0.63 -10.82
CA THR A 104 1.42 0.25 -9.82
C THR A 104 2.94 0.29 -9.99
N LEU A 105 3.57 -0.88 -10.13
CA LEU A 105 5.01 -0.96 -10.29
C LEU A 105 5.47 -0.30 -11.58
N LYS A 106 4.73 -0.47 -12.68
CA LYS A 106 5.03 0.16 -13.95
C LYS A 106 4.97 1.68 -13.85
N CYS A 107 3.96 2.22 -13.13
CA CYS A 107 3.84 3.64 -12.93
C CYS A 107 5.09 4.23 -12.27
N PHE A 108 5.58 3.58 -11.23
CA PHE A 108 6.78 4.04 -10.54
C PHE A 108 8.02 3.96 -11.43
N LYS A 109 8.18 2.87 -12.17
CA LYS A 109 9.31 2.73 -13.09
C LYS A 109 9.32 3.81 -14.16
N LYS A 110 8.14 4.18 -14.66
CA LYS A 110 8.00 5.14 -15.75
C LYS A 110 8.15 6.59 -15.29
N HIS A 111 7.62 6.93 -14.11
CA HIS A 111 7.45 8.31 -13.68
C HIS A 111 8.28 8.74 -12.48
N ASP A 112 8.99 7.85 -11.83
CA ASP A 112 9.74 8.21 -10.63
C ASP A 112 11.12 7.54 -10.60
N SER A 113 12.14 8.30 -10.99
CA SER A 113 13.51 7.82 -11.00
C SER A 113 14.18 7.87 -9.62
N SER A 114 13.52 8.45 -8.61
CA SER A 114 14.08 8.55 -7.26
C SER A 114 13.93 7.26 -6.44
N ILE A 115 13.16 6.29 -6.93
CA ILE A 115 12.92 5.05 -6.20
C ILE A 115 14.10 4.11 -6.35
N LYS A 116 14.64 3.68 -5.23
CA LYS A 116 15.81 2.78 -5.19
C LYS A 116 15.46 1.33 -5.44
N LYS A 117 14.26 0.90 -5.06
CA LYS A 117 13.84 -0.48 -5.21
C LYS A 117 12.35 -0.56 -5.47
N ILE A 118 11.98 -1.28 -6.52
CA ILE A 118 10.58 -1.56 -6.88
C ILE A 118 10.45 -3.07 -6.90
N ARG A 119 9.54 -3.60 -6.09
CA ARG A 119 9.40 -5.04 -5.93
C ARG A 119 7.96 -5.50 -5.98
N PHE A 120 7.71 -6.54 -6.79
CA PHE A 120 6.44 -7.25 -6.79
C PHE A 120 6.37 -8.14 -5.54
N VAL A 121 5.27 -8.06 -4.79
CA VAL A 121 5.01 -8.95 -3.67
C VAL A 121 3.87 -9.87 -4.07
N LYS A 122 4.17 -11.16 -4.09
CA LYS A 122 3.23 -12.18 -4.52
C LYS A 122 2.27 -12.51 -3.37
N GLY A 123 1.26 -11.68 -3.20
CA GLY A 123 0.20 -11.95 -2.26
C GLY A 123 -1.05 -12.46 -2.97
N ILE A 124 -2.05 -12.84 -2.19
CA ILE A 124 -3.36 -13.14 -2.71
C ILE A 124 -4.04 -11.81 -3.03
N SER A 125 -4.69 -11.72 -4.20
CA SER A 125 -5.40 -10.50 -4.57
C SER A 125 -6.51 -10.22 -3.56
N SER A 126 -6.57 -8.99 -3.06
CA SER A 126 -7.60 -8.57 -2.11
C SER A 126 -8.99 -8.44 -2.75
N THR A 127 -9.08 -8.56 -4.06
CA THR A 127 -10.36 -8.51 -4.77
C THR A 127 -10.95 -9.89 -5.04
N ILE A 128 -10.23 -10.94 -4.72
CA ILE A 128 -10.71 -12.29 -4.86
C ILE A 128 -11.59 -12.64 -3.66
N VAL A 129 -12.70 -13.18 -3.95
CA VAL A 129 -13.67 -13.55 -2.94
C VAL A 129 -13.79 -15.07 -2.91
#